data_6c13c7f55ec1703a900ac877e35b1835
#
_entry.id   6c13c7f55ec1703a900ac877e35b1835
#
_cell.length_a   1.000
_cell.length_b   1.000
_cell.length_c   1.000
_cell.angle_alpha   90.00
_cell.angle_beta   90.00
_cell.angle_gamma   90.00
#
_symmetry.space_group_name_H-M   'P 1'
#
loop_
_entity.id
_entity.type
_entity.pdbx_description
1 polymer ?
#
loop_
_entity_poly.entity_id
_entity_poly.type
_entity_poly.pdbx_seq_one_letter_code
_entity_poly.pdbx_strand_id
1 'polypeptide(L)'
;MAHRVNDIVLVHGGFVDGSGWGGVYRILENDGFNVSIVQNPTLSLEGDVAATKLIIDQQPGDVILVGHSYGGAVITQAGTHGKVAGLVYITAFAPDTNESVNTLIANPPPGAPVPPILPPTDGFLFLDKQKFAASFAADVDAGTAKFMADSQVPWSVEALGGTITSPAWKSKPSWYLLVTDDNMIPLAAQRFMCERAGATSTEVPGSHAIYVSNPSAVAALIKTAAISQKFASV
;
A
#
# COMPACT_ATOMS: atom_id res chain seq x y z
N MET A 1 9.75 8.23 -27.81
CA MET A 1 8.50 7.55 -27.44
C MET A 1 8.51 7.39 -25.93
N ALA A 2 7.40 7.64 -25.23
CA ALA A 2 7.34 7.38 -23.80
C ALA A 2 7.52 5.86 -23.59
N HIS A 3 8.47 5.47 -22.78
CA HIS A 3 8.71 4.06 -22.46
C HIS A 3 7.67 3.64 -21.41
N ARG A 4 6.89 2.61 -21.71
CA ARG A 4 5.90 2.04 -20.76
C ARG A 4 6.64 1.02 -19.87
N VAL A 5 6.49 1.14 -18.56
CA VAL A 5 6.88 0.08 -17.63
C VAL A 5 5.79 -0.98 -17.63
N ASN A 6 6.15 -2.23 -17.94
CA ASN A 6 5.17 -3.31 -18.06
C ASN A 6 5.04 -4.18 -16.81
N ASP A 7 6.04 -4.18 -15.95
CA ASP A 7 6.07 -5.04 -14.77
C ASP A 7 5.53 -4.29 -13.55
N ILE A 8 4.49 -4.82 -12.93
CA ILE A 8 3.81 -4.26 -11.76
C ILE A 8 3.97 -5.21 -10.58
N VAL A 9 4.44 -4.70 -9.44
CA VAL A 9 4.54 -5.48 -8.21
C VAL A 9 3.61 -4.87 -7.15
N LEU A 10 2.64 -5.67 -6.69
CA LEU A 10 1.60 -5.27 -5.74
C LEU A 10 1.95 -5.78 -4.34
N VAL A 11 1.92 -4.88 -3.34
CA VAL A 11 2.30 -5.14 -1.95
C VAL A 11 1.12 -4.84 -1.03
N HIS A 12 0.61 -5.85 -0.32
CA HIS A 12 -0.52 -5.71 0.58
C HIS A 12 -0.17 -5.06 1.92
N GLY A 13 -1.19 -4.62 2.66
CA GLY A 13 -1.08 -4.01 3.97
C GLY A 13 -1.04 -5.00 5.15
N GLY A 14 -1.12 -4.48 6.36
CA GLY A 14 -1.35 -5.28 7.57
C GLY A 14 -2.77 -5.84 7.62
N PHE A 15 -3.00 -6.89 8.41
CA PHE A 15 -4.26 -7.58 8.62
C PHE A 15 -4.82 -8.35 7.41
N VAL A 16 -4.27 -8.18 6.22
CA VAL A 16 -4.74 -8.77 4.96
C VAL A 16 -3.58 -9.44 4.23
N ASP A 17 -3.90 -10.21 3.19
CA ASP A 17 -2.94 -10.85 2.30
C ASP A 17 -3.07 -10.32 0.86
N GLY A 18 -2.32 -10.93 -0.04
CA GLY A 18 -2.32 -10.56 -1.45
C GLY A 18 -3.61 -10.90 -2.21
N SER A 19 -4.53 -11.68 -1.66
CA SER A 19 -5.75 -12.11 -2.37
C SER A 19 -6.68 -10.94 -2.70
N GLY A 20 -6.68 -9.91 -1.85
CA GLY A 20 -7.48 -8.71 -2.08
C GLY A 20 -7.14 -7.96 -3.37
N TRP A 21 -5.94 -8.13 -3.90
CA TRP A 21 -5.52 -7.55 -5.16
C TRP A 21 -6.18 -8.17 -6.42
N GLY A 22 -6.94 -9.26 -6.28
CA GLY A 22 -7.47 -10.03 -7.39
C GLY A 22 -8.27 -9.22 -8.42
N GLY A 23 -8.99 -8.16 -8.00
CA GLY A 23 -9.72 -7.25 -8.90
C GLY A 23 -8.77 -6.41 -9.75
N VAL A 24 -7.80 -5.77 -9.11
CA VAL A 24 -6.77 -4.94 -9.74
C VAL A 24 -5.89 -5.79 -10.67
N TYR A 25 -5.48 -6.97 -10.21
CA TYR A 25 -4.70 -7.94 -10.99
C TYR A 25 -5.36 -8.23 -12.34
N ARG A 26 -6.64 -8.65 -12.34
CA ARG A 26 -7.36 -8.99 -13.58
C ARG A 26 -7.45 -7.83 -14.57
N ILE A 27 -7.64 -6.59 -14.09
CA ILE A 27 -7.69 -5.42 -14.95
C ILE A 27 -6.33 -5.17 -15.61
N LEU A 28 -5.27 -5.18 -14.80
CA LEU A 28 -3.92 -4.91 -15.31
C LEU A 28 -3.44 -6.00 -16.27
N GLU A 29 -3.72 -7.29 -15.97
CA GLU A 29 -3.40 -8.43 -16.83
C GLU A 29 -4.12 -8.32 -18.18
N ASN A 30 -5.43 -8.01 -18.18
CA ASN A 30 -6.19 -7.80 -19.39
C ASN A 30 -5.67 -6.61 -20.25
N ASP A 31 -5.05 -5.62 -19.60
CA ASP A 31 -4.42 -4.47 -20.28
C ASP A 31 -2.95 -4.75 -20.69
N GLY A 32 -2.49 -6.00 -20.55
CA GLY A 32 -1.20 -6.49 -21.02
C GLY A 32 0.00 -6.13 -20.13
N PHE A 33 -0.23 -5.94 -18.83
CA PHE A 33 0.85 -5.83 -17.84
C PHE A 33 1.23 -7.19 -17.27
N ASN A 34 2.50 -7.34 -16.90
CA ASN A 34 2.97 -8.44 -16.06
C ASN A 34 2.76 -8.05 -14.60
N VAL A 35 1.96 -8.80 -13.87
CA VAL A 35 1.61 -8.47 -12.49
C VAL A 35 2.10 -9.55 -11.55
N SER A 36 2.86 -9.15 -10.53
CA SER A 36 3.27 -10.01 -9.44
C SER A 36 2.72 -9.47 -8.11
N ILE A 37 2.32 -10.37 -7.22
CA ILE A 37 1.77 -10.03 -5.92
C ILE A 37 2.72 -10.56 -4.84
N VAL A 38 3.18 -9.67 -3.97
CA VAL A 38 4.00 -10.05 -2.82
C VAL A 38 3.10 -10.60 -1.73
N GLN A 39 3.50 -11.71 -1.12
CA GLN A 39 2.93 -12.20 0.12
C GLN A 39 3.86 -11.80 1.27
N ASN A 40 3.53 -10.68 1.92
CA ASN A 40 4.30 -10.18 3.04
C ASN A 40 4.20 -11.14 4.24
N PRO A 41 5.31 -11.57 4.85
CA PRO A 41 5.27 -12.32 6.10
C PRO A 41 4.61 -11.58 7.26
N THR A 42 4.63 -10.25 7.25
CA THR A 42 4.08 -9.35 8.29
C THR A 42 4.70 -9.56 9.70
N LEU A 43 5.90 -10.13 9.75
CA LEU A 43 6.65 -10.40 10.97
C LEU A 43 7.58 -9.26 11.34
N SER A 44 8.23 -8.63 10.35
CA SER A 44 9.06 -7.44 10.50
C SER A 44 9.10 -6.65 9.20
N LEU A 45 9.34 -5.34 9.28
CA LEU A 45 9.51 -4.52 8.07
C LEU A 45 10.67 -5.02 7.21
N GLU A 46 11.77 -5.43 7.83
CA GLU A 46 12.95 -5.98 7.13
C GLU A 46 12.59 -7.23 6.33
N GLY A 47 11.85 -8.17 6.93
CA GLY A 47 11.39 -9.41 6.27
C GLY A 47 10.46 -9.13 5.11
N ASP A 48 9.52 -8.18 5.27
CA ASP A 48 8.57 -7.79 4.21
C ASP A 48 9.27 -7.07 3.06
N VAL A 49 10.26 -6.23 3.36
CA VAL A 49 11.13 -5.59 2.35
C VAL A 49 11.97 -6.65 1.62
N ALA A 50 12.51 -7.63 2.31
CA ALA A 50 13.28 -8.72 1.69
C ALA A 50 12.40 -9.55 0.75
N ALA A 51 11.19 -9.94 1.19
CA ALA A 51 10.21 -10.64 0.37
C ALA A 51 9.83 -9.82 -0.88
N THR A 52 9.62 -8.52 -0.72
CA THR A 52 9.30 -7.61 -1.84
C THR A 52 10.46 -7.54 -2.85
N LYS A 53 11.70 -7.41 -2.37
CA LYS A 53 12.88 -7.37 -3.26
C LYS A 53 13.08 -8.68 -4.03
N LEU A 54 12.82 -9.84 -3.41
CA LEU A 54 12.84 -11.12 -4.12
C LEU A 54 11.90 -11.15 -5.32
N ILE A 55 10.69 -10.59 -5.18
CA ILE A 55 9.72 -10.51 -6.29
C ILE A 55 10.16 -9.49 -7.34
N ILE A 56 10.74 -8.35 -6.93
CA ILE A 56 11.30 -7.36 -7.86
C ILE A 56 12.43 -7.97 -8.68
N ASP A 57 13.31 -8.75 -8.07
CA ASP A 57 14.45 -9.41 -8.74
C ASP A 57 14.01 -10.38 -9.84
N GLN A 58 12.85 -11.03 -9.68
CA GLN A 58 12.28 -11.95 -10.67
C GLN A 58 11.68 -11.23 -11.89
N GLN A 59 11.46 -9.91 -11.83
CA GLN A 59 10.87 -9.19 -12.95
C GLN A 59 11.89 -9.03 -14.08
N PRO A 60 11.47 -9.18 -15.36
CA PRO A 60 12.36 -9.05 -16.50
C PRO A 60 12.82 -7.61 -16.76
N GLY A 61 12.06 -6.61 -16.36
CA GLY A 61 12.31 -5.19 -16.61
C GLY A 61 12.16 -4.29 -15.40
N ASP A 62 12.01 -3.00 -15.69
CA ASP A 62 11.71 -1.99 -14.70
C ASP A 62 10.31 -2.19 -14.11
N VAL A 63 10.13 -1.83 -12.85
CA VAL A 63 8.95 -2.13 -12.05
C VAL A 63 8.25 -0.86 -11.58
N ILE A 64 6.93 -0.81 -11.68
CA ILE A 64 6.09 0.05 -10.81
C ILE A 64 5.75 -0.73 -9.55
N LEU A 65 6.19 -0.21 -8.41
CA LEU A 65 5.98 -0.83 -7.11
C LEU A 65 4.78 -0.17 -6.42
N VAL A 66 3.76 -0.96 -6.09
CA VAL A 66 2.46 -0.49 -5.58
C VAL A 66 2.27 -0.99 -4.15
N GLY A 67 1.97 -0.09 -3.21
CA GLY A 67 1.73 -0.45 -1.82
C GLY A 67 0.39 0.07 -1.31
N HIS A 68 -0.36 -0.82 -0.64
CA HIS A 68 -1.59 -0.49 0.07
C HIS A 68 -1.31 -0.43 1.58
N SER A 69 -1.82 0.59 2.27
CA SER A 69 -1.75 0.66 3.73
C SER A 69 -0.31 0.54 4.28
N TYR A 70 -0.03 -0.40 5.18
CA TYR A 70 1.33 -0.75 5.63
C TYR A 70 2.27 -1.12 4.47
N GLY A 71 1.75 -1.71 3.40
CA GLY A 71 2.53 -1.97 2.18
C GLY A 71 3.19 -0.72 1.61
N GLY A 72 2.66 0.47 1.90
CA GLY A 72 3.30 1.75 1.58
C GLY A 72 4.64 1.96 2.32
N ALA A 73 4.73 1.58 3.60
CA ALA A 73 6.02 1.59 4.32
C ALA A 73 7.01 0.58 3.73
N VAL A 74 6.53 -0.60 3.34
CA VAL A 74 7.35 -1.61 2.68
C VAL A 74 7.92 -1.08 1.36
N ILE A 75 7.07 -0.50 0.48
CA ILE A 75 7.54 0.05 -0.80
C ILE A 75 8.42 1.28 -0.63
N THR A 76 8.21 2.06 0.43
CA THR A 76 9.08 3.20 0.76
C THR A 76 10.52 2.75 0.98
N GLN A 77 10.73 1.63 1.67
CA GLN A 77 12.07 1.09 1.91
C GLN A 77 12.58 0.23 0.73
N ALA A 78 11.74 -0.64 0.17
CA ALA A 78 12.12 -1.53 -0.93
C ALA A 78 12.34 -0.78 -2.25
N GLY A 79 11.68 0.36 -2.43
CA GLY A 79 11.68 1.15 -3.68
C GLY A 79 13.03 1.78 -4.06
N THR A 80 14.02 1.75 -3.17
CA THR A 80 15.41 2.10 -3.47
C THR A 80 16.08 1.09 -4.42
N HIS A 81 15.44 -0.06 -4.68
CA HIS A 81 15.93 -1.08 -5.59
C HIS A 81 16.12 -0.52 -7.02
N GLY A 82 17.19 -0.95 -7.71
CA GLY A 82 17.57 -0.41 -9.02
C GLY A 82 16.52 -0.56 -10.12
N LYS A 83 15.75 -1.66 -10.10
CA LYS A 83 14.66 -1.89 -11.06
C LYS A 83 13.38 -1.09 -10.80
N VAL A 84 13.24 -0.44 -9.64
CA VAL A 84 12.02 0.34 -9.34
C VAL A 84 12.07 1.67 -10.09
N ALA A 85 11.14 1.86 -11.03
CA ALA A 85 10.99 3.06 -11.82
C ALA A 85 10.07 4.10 -11.16
N GLY A 86 9.09 3.64 -10.37
CA GLY A 86 8.15 4.53 -9.68
C GLY A 86 7.35 3.82 -8.59
N LEU A 87 6.74 4.62 -7.72
CA LEU A 87 6.00 4.17 -6.54
C LEU A 87 4.54 4.60 -6.64
N VAL A 88 3.62 3.71 -6.29
CA VAL A 88 2.19 4.02 -6.20
C VAL A 88 1.68 3.66 -4.81
N TYR A 89 1.19 4.66 -4.10
CA TYR A 89 0.62 4.54 -2.76
C TYR A 89 -0.91 4.51 -2.86
N ILE A 90 -1.52 3.45 -2.36
CA ILE A 90 -2.98 3.28 -2.36
C ILE A 90 -3.46 3.41 -0.92
N THR A 91 -4.00 4.57 -0.54
CA THR A 91 -4.35 4.89 0.85
C THR A 91 -3.34 4.30 1.84
N ALA A 92 -2.09 4.74 1.75
CA ALA A 92 -0.95 4.01 2.31
C ALA A 92 -0.03 4.91 3.15
N PHE A 93 0.75 4.30 4.03
CA PHE A 93 1.79 5.00 4.77
C PHE A 93 3.00 5.30 3.87
N ALA A 94 3.50 6.54 3.93
CA ALA A 94 4.71 6.98 3.26
C ALA A 94 5.68 7.61 4.29
N PRO A 95 6.29 6.79 5.17
CA PRO A 95 7.16 7.31 6.23
C PRO A 95 8.44 7.95 5.68
N ASP A 96 8.99 8.91 6.44
CA ASP A 96 10.31 9.48 6.19
C ASP A 96 11.41 8.72 6.96
N THR A 97 12.65 9.14 6.82
CA THR A 97 13.81 8.59 7.53
C THR A 97 13.57 8.60 9.05
N ASN A 98 13.81 7.48 9.70
CA ASN A 98 13.57 7.22 11.12
C ASN A 98 12.09 7.21 11.55
N GLU A 99 11.14 7.32 10.63
CA GLU A 99 9.74 7.10 10.92
C GLU A 99 9.36 5.63 10.70
N SER A 100 8.30 5.21 11.39
CA SER A 100 7.60 3.93 11.24
C SER A 100 6.10 4.18 11.11
N VAL A 101 5.31 3.15 10.79
CA VAL A 101 3.85 3.27 10.86
C VAL A 101 3.42 3.63 12.27
N ASN A 102 4.05 3.04 13.31
CA ASN A 102 3.75 3.34 14.71
C ASN A 102 3.95 4.82 15.05
N THR A 103 5.02 5.44 14.57
CA THR A 103 5.26 6.89 14.81
C THR A 103 4.26 7.77 14.10
N LEU A 104 3.81 7.39 12.90
CA LEU A 104 2.83 8.16 12.11
C LEU A 104 1.43 8.12 12.71
N ILE A 105 1.04 7.01 13.34
CA ILE A 105 -0.28 6.87 13.98
C ILE A 105 -0.32 7.37 15.43
N ALA A 106 0.82 7.67 16.04
CA ALA A 106 0.91 8.06 17.45
C ALA A 106 0.20 9.37 17.77
N ASN A 107 0.09 10.29 16.81
CA ASN A 107 -0.53 11.60 16.98
C ASN A 107 -1.61 11.84 15.90
N PRO A 108 -2.78 11.20 16.02
CA PRO A 108 -3.82 11.36 15.02
C PRO A 108 -4.39 12.79 15.03
N PRO A 109 -4.87 13.29 13.88
CA PRO A 109 -5.58 14.57 13.83
C PRO A 109 -6.78 14.59 14.80
N PRO A 110 -7.13 15.73 15.38
CA PRO A 110 -8.31 15.84 16.24
C PRO A 110 -9.58 15.35 15.51
N GLY A 111 -10.35 14.47 16.18
CA GLY A 111 -11.58 13.90 15.61
C GLY A 111 -11.36 12.80 14.56
N ALA A 112 -10.13 12.38 14.35
CA ALA A 112 -9.85 11.25 13.45
C ALA A 112 -10.50 9.96 13.95
N PRO A 113 -11.00 9.09 13.04
CA PRO A 113 -11.46 7.77 13.41
C PRO A 113 -10.31 6.96 14.05
N VAL A 114 -10.65 6.17 15.05
CA VAL A 114 -9.70 5.27 15.73
C VAL A 114 -9.89 3.86 15.17
N PRO A 115 -8.88 3.30 14.48
CA PRO A 115 -8.95 1.94 14.01
C PRO A 115 -9.20 0.95 15.16
N PRO A 116 -10.08 -0.03 15.00
CA PRO A 116 -10.43 -0.97 16.07
C PRO A 116 -9.37 -2.07 16.24
N ILE A 117 -8.12 -1.66 16.44
CA ILE A 117 -7.00 -2.58 16.69
C ILE A 117 -7.14 -3.12 18.11
N LEU A 118 -7.16 -4.43 18.26
CA LEU A 118 -7.18 -5.09 19.55
C LEU A 118 -5.81 -5.00 20.25
N PRO A 119 -5.77 -5.08 21.59
CA PRO A 119 -4.49 -5.22 22.30
C PRO A 119 -3.67 -6.38 21.73
N PRO A 120 -2.34 -6.23 21.63
CA PRO A 120 -1.50 -7.27 21.03
C PRO A 120 -1.56 -8.57 21.83
N THR A 121 -1.62 -9.69 21.12
CA THR A 121 -1.51 -11.04 21.67
C THR A 121 -0.24 -11.68 21.12
N ASP A 122 0.66 -12.11 21.98
CA ASP A 122 1.95 -12.71 21.64
C ASP A 122 2.75 -11.87 20.61
N GLY A 123 2.64 -10.55 20.69
CA GLY A 123 3.34 -9.63 19.77
C GLY A 123 2.62 -9.37 18.44
N PHE A 124 1.40 -9.90 18.26
CA PHE A 124 0.62 -9.71 17.02
C PHE A 124 -0.65 -8.89 17.26
N LEU A 125 -1.00 -8.13 16.24
CA LEU A 125 -2.16 -7.25 16.18
C LEU A 125 -3.22 -7.85 15.27
N PHE A 126 -4.48 -7.61 15.66
CA PHE A 126 -5.68 -7.92 14.88
C PHE A 126 -6.67 -6.76 14.97
N LEU A 127 -7.54 -6.64 13.98
CA LEU A 127 -8.72 -5.79 14.07
C LEU A 127 -9.88 -6.57 14.73
N ASP A 128 -10.69 -5.87 15.52
CA ASP A 128 -11.97 -6.40 16.00
C ASP A 128 -12.83 -6.80 14.79
N LYS A 129 -13.11 -8.10 14.66
CA LYS A 129 -13.88 -8.66 13.53
C LYS A 129 -15.27 -8.05 13.39
N GLN A 130 -15.91 -7.67 14.51
CA GLN A 130 -17.25 -7.08 14.49
C GLN A 130 -17.25 -5.65 13.93
N LYS A 131 -16.12 -4.95 14.04
CA LYS A 131 -15.92 -3.59 13.55
C LYS A 131 -15.16 -3.51 12.23
N PHE A 132 -14.64 -4.63 11.74
CA PHE A 132 -13.78 -4.70 10.55
C PHE A 132 -14.47 -4.09 9.33
N ALA A 133 -15.71 -4.51 9.03
CA ALA A 133 -16.44 -3.98 7.87
C ALA A 133 -16.56 -2.45 7.93
N ALA A 134 -17.02 -1.90 9.05
CA ALA A 134 -17.22 -0.45 9.19
C ALA A 134 -15.92 0.37 9.15
N SER A 135 -14.79 -0.19 9.56
CA SER A 135 -13.51 0.54 9.63
C SER A 135 -12.63 0.32 8.40
N PHE A 136 -12.54 -0.93 7.91
CA PHE A 136 -11.61 -1.31 6.84
C PHE A 136 -12.31 -1.42 5.47
N ALA A 137 -13.54 -1.92 5.42
CA ALA A 137 -14.20 -2.37 4.20
C ALA A 137 -15.67 -1.89 4.10
N ALA A 138 -15.91 -0.60 4.43
CA ALA A 138 -17.27 -0.06 4.57
C ALA A 138 -18.07 -0.02 3.24
N ASP A 139 -17.40 -0.02 2.11
CA ASP A 139 -17.98 0.00 0.76
C ASP A 139 -17.83 -1.34 0.01
N VAL A 140 -17.38 -2.39 0.71
CA VAL A 140 -17.30 -3.75 0.19
C VAL A 140 -18.57 -4.51 0.55
N ASP A 141 -19.02 -5.45 -0.31
CA ASP A 141 -20.17 -6.27 0.01
C ASP A 141 -19.98 -7.05 1.31
N ALA A 142 -21.08 -7.29 2.04
CA ALA A 142 -21.03 -7.84 3.39
C ALA A 142 -20.40 -9.25 3.46
N GLY A 143 -20.56 -10.07 2.43
CA GLY A 143 -19.97 -11.41 2.37
C GLY A 143 -18.44 -11.34 2.24
N THR A 144 -17.95 -10.51 1.35
CA THR A 144 -16.52 -10.28 1.14
C THR A 144 -15.91 -9.60 2.37
N ALA A 145 -16.54 -8.58 2.94
CA ALA A 145 -16.04 -7.89 4.15
C ALA A 145 -15.95 -8.86 5.34
N LYS A 146 -16.95 -9.74 5.49
CA LYS A 146 -16.93 -10.81 6.52
C LYS A 146 -15.79 -11.80 6.28
N PHE A 147 -15.60 -12.24 5.04
CA PHE A 147 -14.48 -13.12 4.69
C PHE A 147 -13.13 -12.48 5.03
N MET A 148 -12.93 -11.21 4.67
CA MET A 148 -11.71 -10.45 5.00
C MET A 148 -11.49 -10.38 6.52
N ALA A 149 -12.56 -10.15 7.30
CA ALA A 149 -12.49 -10.10 8.75
C ALA A 149 -12.12 -11.47 9.37
N ASP A 150 -12.56 -12.57 8.76
CA ASP A 150 -12.30 -13.92 9.25
C ASP A 150 -10.93 -14.47 8.81
N SER A 151 -10.39 -13.97 7.70
CA SER A 151 -9.12 -14.37 7.12
C SER A 151 -7.96 -13.41 7.43
N GLN A 152 -8.06 -12.59 8.48
CA GLN A 152 -7.00 -11.66 8.86
C GLN A 152 -5.65 -12.36 9.02
N VAL A 153 -4.62 -11.74 8.45
CA VAL A 153 -3.22 -12.12 8.70
C VAL A 153 -2.73 -11.42 9.97
N PRO A 154 -2.11 -12.13 10.91
CA PRO A 154 -1.50 -11.52 12.09
C PRO A 154 -0.45 -10.47 11.68
N TRP A 155 -0.57 -9.26 12.19
CA TRP A 155 0.42 -8.20 11.91
C TRP A 155 1.26 -7.93 13.16
N SER A 156 2.56 -8.16 13.06
CA SER A 156 3.49 -8.05 14.17
C SER A 156 3.66 -6.58 14.62
N VAL A 157 3.80 -6.39 15.93
CA VAL A 157 4.21 -5.11 16.53
C VAL A 157 5.60 -4.69 16.05
N GLU A 158 6.47 -5.65 15.75
CA GLU A 158 7.79 -5.39 15.17
C GLU A 158 7.68 -4.82 13.75
N ALA A 159 6.79 -5.36 12.91
CA ALA A 159 6.53 -4.83 11.58
C ALA A 159 5.94 -3.42 11.63
N LEU A 160 4.97 -3.17 12.55
CA LEU A 160 4.39 -1.85 12.80
C LEU A 160 5.45 -0.82 13.22
N GLY A 161 6.41 -1.22 14.06
CA GLY A 161 7.47 -0.38 14.63
C GLY A 161 8.71 -0.24 13.75
N GLY A 162 8.80 -0.98 12.67
CA GLY A 162 9.96 -0.97 11.77
C GLY A 162 10.19 0.42 11.15
N THR A 163 11.41 0.95 11.30
CA THR A 163 11.75 2.31 10.85
C THR A 163 12.34 2.33 9.45
N ILE A 164 11.99 3.36 8.68
CA ILE A 164 12.56 3.60 7.36
C ILE A 164 13.96 4.22 7.48
N THR A 165 14.91 3.69 6.73
CA THR A 165 16.28 4.23 6.68
C THR A 165 16.53 5.08 5.44
N SER A 166 15.91 4.71 4.32
CA SER A 166 16.10 5.40 3.04
C SER A 166 14.78 5.44 2.26
N PRO A 167 13.98 6.51 2.43
CA PRO A 167 12.69 6.61 1.77
C PRO A 167 12.84 6.85 0.27
N ALA A 168 12.38 5.87 -0.52
CA ALA A 168 12.54 5.86 -1.97
C ALA A 168 11.81 7.01 -2.68
N TRP A 169 10.71 7.53 -2.09
CA TRP A 169 9.97 8.66 -2.64
C TRP A 169 10.80 9.96 -2.72
N LYS A 170 11.94 10.05 -2.00
CA LYS A 170 12.89 11.19 -2.15
C LYS A 170 13.62 11.18 -3.49
N SER A 171 13.68 10.06 -4.19
CA SER A 171 14.44 9.90 -5.43
C SER A 171 13.64 9.27 -6.58
N LYS A 172 12.47 8.73 -6.30
CA LYS A 172 11.62 8.07 -7.30
C LYS A 172 10.33 8.86 -7.51
N PRO A 173 9.85 8.98 -8.76
CA PRO A 173 8.53 9.54 -9.01
C PRO A 173 7.47 8.72 -8.29
N SER A 174 6.50 9.42 -7.69
CA SER A 174 5.51 8.80 -6.83
C SER A 174 4.10 9.27 -7.16
N TRP A 175 3.12 8.39 -7.02
CA TRP A 175 1.69 8.65 -7.18
C TRP A 175 0.96 8.18 -5.94
N TYR A 176 -0.14 8.85 -5.61
CA TYR A 176 -0.91 8.56 -4.41
C TYR A 176 -2.42 8.59 -4.69
N LEU A 177 -3.11 7.48 -4.39
CA LEU A 177 -4.56 7.43 -4.34
C LEU A 177 -5.03 7.81 -2.94
N LEU A 178 -5.59 9.01 -2.81
CA LEU A 178 -6.23 9.51 -1.60
C LEU A 178 -7.67 9.00 -1.56
N VAL A 179 -8.09 8.46 -0.41
CA VAL A 179 -9.42 7.87 -0.24
C VAL A 179 -10.18 8.59 0.86
N THR A 180 -11.37 9.15 0.53
CA THR A 180 -12.03 10.15 1.40
C THR A 180 -12.72 9.57 2.63
N ASP A 181 -13.20 8.33 2.56
CA ASP A 181 -14.00 7.69 3.61
C ASP A 181 -13.23 6.58 4.33
N ASP A 182 -11.90 6.69 4.31
CA ASP A 182 -10.99 5.75 4.98
C ASP A 182 -11.01 5.97 6.50
N ASN A 183 -11.49 4.97 7.24
CA ASN A 183 -11.54 4.96 8.70
C ASN A 183 -10.30 4.32 9.36
N MET A 184 -9.31 3.88 8.56
CA MET A 184 -8.02 3.34 9.05
C MET A 184 -6.90 4.37 8.97
N ILE A 185 -6.79 5.08 7.84
CA ILE A 185 -5.83 6.18 7.64
C ILE A 185 -6.62 7.43 7.27
N PRO A 186 -6.82 8.36 8.19
CA PRO A 186 -7.62 9.57 7.94
C PRO A 186 -7.10 10.35 6.72
N LEU A 187 -8.01 10.91 5.91
CA LEU A 187 -7.67 11.67 4.69
C LEU A 187 -6.64 12.78 4.94
N ALA A 188 -6.70 13.44 6.10
CA ALA A 188 -5.73 14.48 6.46
C ALA A 188 -4.30 13.90 6.60
N ALA A 189 -4.16 12.70 7.16
CA ALA A 189 -2.88 12.03 7.27
C ALA A 189 -2.37 11.55 5.88
N GLN A 190 -3.27 11.05 5.03
CA GLN A 190 -2.94 10.67 3.66
C GLN A 190 -2.44 11.89 2.88
N ARG A 191 -3.13 13.03 2.94
CA ARG A 191 -2.73 14.28 2.28
C ARG A 191 -1.36 14.77 2.75
N PHE A 192 -1.14 14.77 4.07
CA PHE A 192 0.16 15.13 4.65
C PHE A 192 1.30 14.29 4.07
N MET A 193 1.16 12.96 4.05
CA MET A 193 2.18 12.06 3.52
C MET A 193 2.37 12.22 2.01
N CYS A 194 1.29 12.40 1.27
CA CYS A 194 1.30 12.64 -0.18
C CYS A 194 2.04 13.94 -0.55
N GLU A 195 1.72 15.05 0.12
CA GLU A 195 2.37 16.35 -0.09
C GLU A 195 3.86 16.28 0.24
N ARG A 196 4.20 15.68 1.39
CA ARG A 196 5.60 15.51 1.81
C ARG A 196 6.41 14.69 0.83
N ALA A 197 5.81 13.64 0.27
CA ALA A 197 6.46 12.79 -0.73
C ALA A 197 6.53 13.45 -2.12
N GLY A 198 5.92 14.61 -2.33
CA GLY A 198 5.83 15.24 -3.65
C GLY A 198 5.09 14.37 -4.68
N ALA A 199 4.18 13.50 -4.21
CA ALA A 199 3.49 12.55 -5.06
C ALA A 199 2.37 13.21 -5.88
N THR A 200 2.18 12.76 -7.12
CA THR A 200 1.01 13.12 -7.92
C THR A 200 -0.22 12.44 -7.34
N SER A 201 -1.20 13.21 -6.88
CA SER A 201 -2.38 12.68 -6.22
C SER A 201 -3.59 12.52 -7.13
N THR A 202 -4.41 11.52 -6.82
CA THR A 202 -5.79 11.37 -7.28
C THR A 202 -6.65 11.09 -6.06
N GLU A 203 -7.79 11.79 -5.93
CA GLU A 203 -8.69 11.60 -4.80
C GLU A 203 -9.99 10.94 -5.26
N VAL A 204 -10.44 9.92 -4.53
CA VAL A 204 -11.66 9.17 -4.82
C VAL A 204 -12.44 8.86 -3.54
N PRO A 205 -13.78 8.76 -3.59
CA PRO A 205 -14.55 8.24 -2.47
C PRO A 205 -14.33 6.73 -2.32
N GLY A 206 -14.39 6.25 -1.09
CA GLY A 206 -14.26 4.82 -0.78
C GLY A 206 -13.69 4.56 0.61
N SER A 207 -13.68 3.28 1.01
CA SER A 207 -13.10 2.81 2.27
C SER A 207 -11.61 2.46 2.14
N HIS A 208 -11.01 2.03 3.24
CA HIS A 208 -9.62 1.54 3.24
C HIS A 208 -9.40 0.35 2.27
N ALA A 209 -10.44 -0.46 2.01
CA ALA A 209 -10.40 -1.57 1.06
C ALA A 209 -10.70 -1.15 -0.39
N ILE A 210 -10.37 0.07 -0.81
CA ILE A 210 -10.61 0.62 -2.15
C ILE A 210 -10.14 -0.30 -3.30
N TYR A 211 -9.05 -1.03 -3.10
CA TYR A 211 -8.51 -1.98 -4.08
C TYR A 211 -9.42 -3.21 -4.30
N VAL A 212 -10.34 -3.45 -3.37
CA VAL A 212 -11.40 -4.48 -3.48
C VAL A 212 -12.69 -3.86 -4.03
N SER A 213 -13.14 -2.74 -3.45
CA SER A 213 -14.44 -2.12 -3.79
C SER A 213 -14.42 -1.36 -5.12
N ASN A 214 -13.31 -0.70 -5.47
CA ASN A 214 -13.14 0.03 -6.72
C ASN A 214 -11.77 -0.25 -7.38
N PRO A 215 -11.50 -1.49 -7.81
CA PRO A 215 -10.24 -1.88 -8.43
C PRO A 215 -9.93 -1.10 -9.71
N SER A 216 -10.95 -0.56 -10.37
CA SER A 216 -10.79 0.24 -11.60
C SER A 216 -10.09 1.56 -11.34
N ALA A 217 -10.43 2.26 -10.26
CA ALA A 217 -9.75 3.51 -9.89
C ALA A 217 -8.27 3.27 -9.54
N VAL A 218 -8.00 2.19 -8.81
CA VAL A 218 -6.63 1.76 -8.45
C VAL A 218 -5.82 1.42 -9.70
N ALA A 219 -6.36 0.59 -10.59
CA ALA A 219 -5.70 0.21 -11.84
C ALA A 219 -5.44 1.42 -12.75
N ALA A 220 -6.36 2.39 -12.80
CA ALA A 220 -6.18 3.62 -13.58
C ALA A 220 -4.96 4.43 -13.11
N LEU A 221 -4.78 4.60 -11.79
CA LEU A 221 -3.61 5.30 -11.25
C LEU A 221 -2.32 4.53 -11.54
N ILE A 222 -2.30 3.20 -11.36
CA ILE A 222 -1.14 2.36 -11.68
C ILE A 222 -0.75 2.49 -13.16
N LYS A 223 -1.73 2.45 -14.07
CA LYS A 223 -1.49 2.65 -15.52
C LYS A 223 -0.92 4.05 -15.82
N THR A 224 -1.41 5.07 -15.15
CA THR A 224 -0.87 6.43 -15.27
C THR A 224 0.60 6.46 -14.86
N ALA A 225 0.96 5.86 -13.73
CA ALA A 225 2.34 5.75 -13.27
C ALA A 225 3.22 5.00 -14.27
N ALA A 226 2.74 3.90 -14.83
CA ALA A 226 3.46 3.06 -15.78
C ALA A 226 3.79 3.76 -17.13
N ILE A 227 2.95 4.71 -17.54
CA ILE A 227 3.10 5.44 -18.82
C ILE A 227 3.86 6.76 -18.62
N SER A 228 3.77 7.37 -17.44
CA SER A 228 4.33 8.69 -17.15
C SER A 228 5.85 8.71 -16.97
N GLN A 229 6.53 7.56 -17.10
CA GLN A 229 7.97 7.46 -16.89
C GLN A 229 8.72 8.22 -17.99
N LYS A 230 9.07 9.48 -17.69
CA LYS A 230 10.13 10.18 -18.43
C LYS A 230 11.45 9.75 -17.82
N PHE A 231 12.18 8.86 -18.49
CA PHE A 231 13.55 8.59 -18.07
C PHE A 231 14.33 9.91 -18.09
N ALA A 232 14.95 10.26 -16.97
CA ALA A 232 16.05 11.20 -17.01
C ALA A 232 17.12 10.55 -17.89
N SER A 233 17.31 11.09 -19.10
CA SER A 233 18.42 10.70 -19.97
C SER A 233 19.70 10.97 -19.19
N VAL A 234 20.48 9.90 -18.98
CA VAL A 234 21.85 9.96 -18.44
C VAL A 234 22.74 10.68 -19.45
#